data_b1970be7d5fb76a8bbdccc830cbbfd47
#
_entry.id   b1970be7d5fb76a8bbdccc830cbbfd47
#
_cell.length_a   1.000
_cell.length_b   1.000
_cell.length_c   1.000
_cell.angle_alpha   90.00
_cell.angle_beta   90.00
_cell.angle_gamma   90.00
#
_symmetry.space_group_name_H-M   'P 1'
#
loop_
_entity.id
_entity.type
_entity.pdbx_description
1 polymer ?
#
loop_
_entity_poly.entity_id
_entity_poly.type
_entity_poly.pdbx_seq_one_letter_code
_entity_poly.pdbx_strand_id
1 'polypeptide(L)'
;TCALPISCLEALQTADRLGLTISCDLNFRKKLWNYGKSASEVMLPLVQYSDVIFGAEPEYKEIFGIPPVGFKAVDTSYPLDLSGFKVFGQKVSEQAPRCQKMFLELRNTITSNHNLLAAILYSKGTLKHTGIYDIVHEVDRVGAGDAFVGGMIYGLLTYPDNDQKTLEFALAASA
;
A
#
# COMPACT_ATOMS: atom_id res chain seq x y z
N THR A 1 9.26 7.65 -24.68
CA THR A 1 9.77 8.05 -23.88
C THR A 1 9.82 7.79 -22.41
N CYS A 2 11.02 7.85 -21.90
CA CYS A 2 11.29 7.65 -20.47
C CYS A 2 11.31 8.96 -19.66
N ALA A 3 10.64 10.00 -20.12
CA ALA A 3 10.68 11.31 -19.46
C ALA A 3 10.04 11.30 -18.06
N LEU A 4 8.89 10.65 -17.91
CA LEU A 4 8.16 10.65 -16.65
C LEU A 4 8.93 10.01 -15.48
N PRO A 5 9.52 8.81 -15.60
CA PRO A 5 10.34 8.23 -14.54
C PRO A 5 11.57 9.10 -14.19
N ILE A 6 12.18 9.76 -15.16
CA ILE A 6 13.32 10.65 -14.92
C ILE A 6 12.88 11.87 -14.10
N SER A 7 11.79 12.54 -14.50
CA SER A 7 11.25 13.68 -13.76
C SER A 7 10.79 13.32 -12.35
N CYS A 8 10.19 12.12 -12.17
CA CYS A 8 9.86 11.60 -10.84
C CYS A 8 11.11 11.38 -9.99
N LEU A 9 12.18 10.82 -10.56
CA LEU A 9 13.43 10.61 -9.83
C LEU A 9 14.06 11.93 -9.38
N GLU A 10 14.11 12.93 -10.26
CA GLU A 10 14.61 14.28 -9.93
C GLU A 10 13.80 14.94 -8.81
N ALA A 11 12.47 14.81 -8.86
CA ALA A 11 11.57 15.31 -7.81
C ALA A 11 11.83 14.61 -6.47
N LEU A 12 11.96 13.28 -6.47
CA LEU A 12 12.25 12.49 -5.27
C LEU A 12 13.62 12.83 -4.68
N GLN A 13 14.65 12.95 -5.50
CA GLN A 13 15.98 13.39 -5.07
C GLN A 13 15.98 14.79 -4.47
N THR A 14 15.15 15.67 -5.02
CA THR A 14 15.02 17.03 -4.50
C THR A 14 14.28 17.03 -3.16
N ALA A 15 13.18 16.28 -3.05
CA ALA A 15 12.43 16.11 -1.80
C ALA A 15 13.31 15.53 -0.69
N ASP A 16 14.14 14.53 -1.04
CA ASP A 16 15.10 13.92 -0.12
C ASP A 16 16.12 14.92 0.40
N ARG A 17 16.75 15.71 -0.50
CA ARG A 17 17.70 16.77 -0.11
C ARG A 17 17.08 17.84 0.79
N LEU A 18 15.79 18.09 0.63
CA LEU A 18 15.02 19.03 1.45
C LEU A 18 14.51 18.43 2.77
N GLY A 19 14.78 17.16 3.03
CA GLY A 19 14.34 16.46 4.24
C GLY A 19 12.82 16.28 4.32
N LEU A 20 12.13 16.24 3.17
CA LEU A 20 10.69 16.03 3.12
C LEU A 20 10.35 14.55 3.36
N THR A 21 9.22 14.31 4.01
CA THR A 21 8.62 12.98 4.08
C THR A 21 8.01 12.62 2.73
N ILE A 22 8.38 11.47 2.20
CA ILE A 22 7.97 11.01 0.88
C ILE A 22 7.05 9.80 1.05
N SER A 23 5.84 9.89 0.50
CA SER A 23 4.92 8.75 0.38
C SER A 23 4.76 8.32 -1.07
N CYS A 24 4.64 7.02 -1.30
CA CYS A 24 4.43 6.44 -2.62
C CYS A 24 3.23 5.50 -2.59
N ASP A 25 2.25 5.75 -3.45
CA ASP A 25 1.26 4.78 -3.86
C ASP A 25 1.82 4.00 -5.05
N LEU A 26 1.93 2.67 -4.91
CA LEU A 26 2.49 1.80 -5.95
C LEU A 26 1.66 1.81 -7.22
N ASN A 27 0.35 1.86 -7.08
CA ASN A 27 -0.66 2.11 -8.12
C ASN A 27 -0.36 1.49 -9.50
N PHE A 28 0.18 0.28 -9.53
CA PHE A 28 0.57 -0.39 -10.78
C PHE A 28 -0.65 -0.75 -11.63
N ARG A 29 -0.62 -0.37 -12.89
CA ARG A 29 -1.67 -0.65 -13.87
C ARG A 29 -1.10 -1.42 -15.06
N LYS A 30 -1.16 -2.75 -15.00
CA LYS A 30 -0.60 -3.67 -16.01
C LYS A 30 -1.00 -3.31 -17.44
N LYS A 31 -2.26 -2.92 -17.65
CA LYS A 31 -2.77 -2.56 -18.99
C LYS A 31 -2.19 -1.26 -19.55
N LEU A 32 -1.68 -0.38 -18.69
CA LEU A 32 -1.06 0.90 -19.08
C LEU A 32 0.46 0.81 -19.15
N TRP A 33 1.04 -0.31 -18.69
CA TRP A 33 2.48 -0.51 -18.61
C TRP A 33 3.06 -1.04 -19.92
N ASN A 34 3.21 -0.17 -20.93
CA ASN A 34 3.51 -0.55 -22.32
C ASN A 34 4.80 0.08 -22.87
N TYR A 35 5.80 0.38 -22.06
CA TYR A 35 7.04 1.03 -22.51
C TYR A 35 8.31 0.16 -22.45
N GLY A 36 8.15 -1.16 -22.50
CA GLY A 36 9.24 -2.10 -22.74
C GLY A 36 10.17 -2.41 -21.57
N LYS A 37 9.88 -1.85 -20.36
CA LYS A 37 10.58 -2.15 -19.11
C LYS A 37 9.62 -2.76 -18.11
N SER A 38 10.11 -3.62 -17.22
CA SER A 38 9.30 -4.17 -16.12
C SER A 38 8.97 -3.09 -15.08
N ALA A 39 7.91 -3.34 -14.30
CA ALA A 39 7.56 -2.47 -13.19
C ALA A 39 8.70 -2.38 -12.16
N SER A 40 9.36 -3.49 -11.88
CA SER A 40 10.50 -3.56 -10.98
C SER A 40 11.65 -2.65 -11.42
N GLU A 41 12.07 -2.74 -12.71
CA GLU A 41 13.17 -1.92 -13.24
C GLU A 41 12.93 -0.41 -13.12
N VAL A 42 11.68 0.02 -13.18
CA VAL A 42 11.33 1.46 -13.17
C VAL A 42 10.94 1.94 -11.77
N MET A 43 10.14 1.16 -11.06
CA MET A 43 9.55 1.60 -9.79
C MET A 43 10.50 1.42 -8.60
N LEU A 44 11.30 0.34 -8.55
CA LEU A 44 12.20 0.12 -7.39
C LEU A 44 13.15 1.30 -7.14
N PRO A 45 13.83 1.88 -8.15
CA PRO A 45 14.67 3.05 -7.93
C PRO A 45 13.94 4.27 -7.39
N LEU A 46 12.64 4.40 -7.67
CA LEU A 46 11.81 5.50 -7.18
C LEU A 46 11.33 5.23 -5.76
N VAL A 47 10.82 4.04 -5.50
CA VAL A 47 10.25 3.64 -4.20
C VAL A 47 11.29 3.63 -3.09
N GLN A 48 12.58 3.44 -3.40
CA GLN A 48 13.67 3.52 -2.43
C GLN A 48 13.81 4.88 -1.73
N TYR A 49 13.25 5.94 -2.31
CA TYR A 49 13.19 7.27 -1.68
C TYR A 49 12.02 7.44 -0.70
N SER A 50 11.10 6.47 -0.64
CA SER A 50 9.85 6.63 0.10
C SER A 50 10.00 6.25 1.58
N ASP A 51 9.49 7.12 2.46
CA ASP A 51 9.35 6.87 3.89
C ASP A 51 8.08 6.07 4.20
N VAL A 52 7.07 6.22 3.34
CA VAL A 52 5.77 5.54 3.45
C VAL A 52 5.40 4.93 2.10
N ILE A 53 5.05 3.65 2.09
CA ILE A 53 4.62 2.95 0.88
C ILE A 53 3.21 2.41 1.10
N PHE A 54 2.35 2.62 0.12
CA PHE A 54 1.02 2.04 0.05
C PHE A 54 0.86 1.20 -1.21
N GLY A 55 0.10 0.12 -1.12
CA GLY A 55 -0.26 -0.70 -2.26
C GLY A 55 -1.10 -1.91 -1.87
N ALA A 56 -1.53 -2.67 -2.88
CA ALA A 56 -2.15 -3.97 -2.73
C ALA A 56 -1.14 -5.09 -3.03
N GLU A 57 -1.38 -6.31 -2.54
CA GLU A 57 -0.45 -7.45 -2.70
C GLU A 57 0.00 -7.69 -4.17
N PRO A 58 -0.86 -7.57 -5.20
CA PRO A 58 -0.44 -7.74 -6.59
C PRO A 58 0.61 -6.71 -7.04
N GLU A 59 0.54 -5.49 -6.53
CA GLU A 59 1.48 -4.41 -6.87
C GLU A 59 2.87 -4.67 -6.28
N TYR A 60 2.92 -5.11 -5.02
CA TYR A 60 4.17 -5.54 -4.40
C TYR A 60 4.81 -6.73 -5.12
N LYS A 61 4.00 -7.67 -5.63
CA LYS A 61 4.50 -8.78 -6.43
C LYS A 61 5.17 -8.29 -7.73
N GLU A 62 4.54 -7.37 -8.45
CA GLU A 62 5.07 -6.87 -9.74
C GLU A 62 6.31 -5.98 -9.56
N ILE A 63 6.39 -5.22 -8.47
CA ILE A 63 7.48 -4.26 -8.24
C ILE A 63 8.63 -4.89 -7.44
N PHE A 64 8.35 -5.58 -6.35
CA PHE A 64 9.35 -6.13 -5.43
C PHE A 64 9.62 -7.63 -5.65
N GLY A 65 8.83 -8.31 -6.48
CA GLY A 65 8.92 -9.77 -6.66
C GLY A 65 8.47 -10.57 -5.42
N ILE A 66 7.77 -9.95 -4.48
CA ILE A 66 7.32 -10.58 -3.25
C ILE A 66 5.96 -11.25 -3.48
N PRO A 67 5.85 -12.57 -3.32
CA PRO A 67 4.58 -13.24 -3.53
C PRO A 67 3.54 -12.80 -2.49
N PRO A 68 2.25 -12.72 -2.88
CA PRO A 68 1.18 -12.37 -1.95
C PRO A 68 1.05 -13.41 -0.84
N VAL A 69 0.70 -12.98 0.36
CA VAL A 69 0.29 -13.85 1.47
C VAL A 69 -1.06 -14.46 1.16
N GLY A 70 -1.96 -13.63 0.63
CA GLY A 70 -3.30 -13.98 0.21
C GLY A 70 -4.35 -13.60 1.26
N PHE A 71 -5.37 -12.89 0.82
CA PHE A 71 -6.54 -12.55 1.61
C PHE A 71 -7.79 -13.08 0.92
N LYS A 72 -8.41 -14.10 1.52
CA LYS A 72 -9.57 -14.80 0.96
C LYS A 72 -10.69 -14.91 1.99
N ALA A 73 -10.90 -13.85 2.75
CA ALA A 73 -11.97 -13.78 3.72
C ALA A 73 -13.32 -14.04 3.04
N VAL A 74 -14.15 -14.87 3.65
CA VAL A 74 -15.54 -15.13 3.23
C VAL A 74 -16.54 -14.43 4.14
N ASP A 75 -16.08 -14.05 5.34
CA ASP A 75 -16.82 -13.29 6.35
C ASP A 75 -15.85 -12.55 7.29
N THR A 76 -16.38 -11.85 8.26
CA THR A 76 -15.59 -11.04 9.22
C THR A 76 -14.82 -11.88 10.25
N SER A 77 -15.04 -13.18 10.32
CA SER A 77 -14.34 -14.10 11.24
C SER A 77 -13.07 -14.71 10.64
N TYR A 78 -12.76 -14.42 9.37
CA TYR A 78 -11.59 -14.97 8.68
C TYR A 78 -10.28 -14.65 9.44
N PRO A 79 -9.47 -15.68 9.77
CA PRO A 79 -8.21 -15.45 10.46
C PRO A 79 -7.15 -14.85 9.50
N LEU A 80 -6.60 -13.70 9.85
CA LEU A 80 -5.47 -13.12 9.12
C LEU A 80 -4.18 -13.87 9.47
N ASP A 81 -3.42 -14.29 8.46
CA ASP A 81 -2.07 -14.84 8.65
C ASP A 81 -1.06 -13.73 8.92
N LEU A 82 -1.01 -13.27 10.17
CA LEU A 82 -0.11 -12.21 10.60
C LEU A 82 1.36 -12.58 10.44
N SER A 83 1.71 -13.88 10.51
CA SER A 83 3.10 -14.33 10.34
C SER A 83 3.57 -14.15 8.90
N GLY A 84 2.74 -14.49 7.93
CA GLY A 84 3.00 -14.28 6.51
C GLY A 84 3.17 -12.80 6.17
N PHE A 85 2.30 -11.94 6.70
CA PHE A 85 2.41 -10.48 6.49
C PHE A 85 3.62 -9.86 7.19
N LYS A 86 4.07 -10.42 8.32
CA LYS A 86 5.31 -9.97 8.96
C LYS A 86 6.53 -10.26 8.08
N VAL A 87 6.63 -11.47 7.53
CA VAL A 87 7.70 -11.86 6.57
C VAL A 87 7.61 -11.00 5.30
N PHE A 88 6.40 -10.75 4.81
CA PHE A 88 6.16 -9.87 3.66
C PHE A 88 6.73 -8.47 3.91
N GLY A 89 6.39 -7.84 5.02
CA GLY A 89 6.88 -6.51 5.40
C GLY A 89 8.40 -6.45 5.57
N GLN A 90 9.02 -7.50 6.12
CA GLN A 90 10.48 -7.61 6.23
C GLN A 90 11.15 -7.58 4.85
N LYS A 91 10.65 -8.37 3.89
CA LYS A 91 11.18 -8.40 2.51
C LYS A 91 11.04 -7.06 1.80
N VAL A 92 9.96 -6.31 2.03
CA VAL A 92 9.81 -4.95 1.50
C VAL A 92 10.85 -4.03 2.12
N SER A 93 11.05 -4.07 3.44
CA SER A 93 12.05 -3.25 4.15
C SER A 93 13.49 -3.53 3.71
N GLU A 94 13.81 -4.77 3.33
CA GLU A 94 15.13 -5.13 2.78
C GLU A 94 15.40 -4.45 1.43
N GLN A 95 14.38 -4.29 0.59
CA GLN A 95 14.48 -3.67 -0.74
C GLN A 95 14.24 -2.16 -0.74
N ALA A 96 13.50 -1.66 0.24
CA ALA A 96 13.23 -0.23 0.46
C ALA A 96 13.60 0.18 1.89
N PRO A 97 14.93 0.27 2.22
CA PRO A 97 15.39 0.42 3.60
C PRO A 97 15.01 1.77 4.23
N ARG A 98 14.68 2.77 3.44
CA ARG A 98 14.16 4.05 3.92
C ARG A 98 12.72 3.94 4.41
N CYS A 99 11.95 2.98 3.90
CA CYS A 99 10.54 2.82 4.23
C CYS A 99 10.36 2.52 5.73
N GLN A 100 9.70 3.43 6.43
CA GLN A 100 9.38 3.29 7.84
C GLN A 100 8.00 2.68 8.07
N LYS A 101 7.07 2.90 7.14
CA LYS A 101 5.69 2.44 7.24
C LYS A 101 5.21 1.92 5.89
N MET A 102 4.78 0.67 5.88
CA MET A 102 4.18 0.02 4.73
C MET A 102 2.71 -0.24 5.02
N PHE A 103 1.83 0.33 4.22
CA PHE A 103 0.39 0.09 4.28
C PHE A 103 -0.03 -0.86 3.16
N LEU A 104 -0.89 -1.78 3.51
CA LEU A 104 -1.41 -2.80 2.62
C LEU A 104 -2.92 -2.87 2.76
N GLU A 105 -3.65 -2.53 1.71
CA GLU A 105 -5.09 -2.79 1.63
C GLU A 105 -5.33 -4.23 1.20
N LEU A 106 -6.19 -4.92 1.93
CA LEU A 106 -6.62 -6.28 1.66
C LEU A 106 -8.07 -6.27 1.22
N ARG A 107 -8.34 -6.81 0.03
CA ARG A 107 -9.69 -6.86 -0.52
C ARG A 107 -9.99 -8.26 -1.04
N ASN A 108 -11.14 -8.79 -0.64
CA ASN A 108 -11.75 -9.94 -1.30
C ASN A 108 -13.12 -9.57 -1.86
N THR A 109 -13.27 -9.69 -3.16
CA THR A 109 -14.52 -9.41 -3.87
C THR A 109 -15.38 -10.67 -3.87
N ILE A 110 -16.51 -10.64 -3.17
CA ILE A 110 -17.51 -11.72 -3.14
C ILE A 110 -18.43 -11.62 -4.36
N THR A 111 -18.94 -10.40 -4.60
CA THR A 111 -19.70 -10.06 -5.81
C THR A 111 -19.30 -8.66 -6.30
N SER A 112 -19.87 -8.18 -7.40
CA SER A 112 -19.57 -6.86 -7.95
C SER A 112 -19.82 -5.70 -6.97
N ASN A 113 -20.71 -5.88 -6.02
CA ASN A 113 -21.14 -4.87 -5.04
C ASN A 113 -21.02 -5.36 -3.59
N HIS A 114 -20.25 -6.45 -3.35
CA HIS A 114 -20.01 -6.99 -2.02
C HIS A 114 -18.53 -7.34 -1.88
N ASN A 115 -17.84 -6.63 -0.98
CA ASN A 115 -16.41 -6.80 -0.72
C ASN A 115 -16.13 -6.96 0.77
N LEU A 116 -15.13 -7.74 1.10
CA LEU A 116 -14.53 -7.78 2.43
C LEU A 116 -13.20 -7.03 2.38
N LEU A 117 -13.07 -6.06 3.28
CA LEU A 117 -11.91 -5.19 3.36
C LEU A 117 -11.20 -5.35 4.69
N ALA A 118 -9.88 -5.32 4.65
CA ALA A 118 -9.02 -5.17 5.84
C ALA A 118 -7.79 -4.36 5.45
N ALA A 119 -7.02 -3.94 6.42
CA ALA A 119 -5.76 -3.27 6.18
C ALA A 119 -4.69 -3.72 7.16
N ILE A 120 -3.45 -3.67 6.69
CA ILE A 120 -2.25 -3.98 7.46
C ILE A 120 -1.29 -2.81 7.39
N LEU A 121 -0.67 -2.50 8.51
CA LEU A 121 0.48 -1.63 8.62
C LEU A 121 1.66 -2.42 9.18
N TYR A 122 2.74 -2.46 8.42
CA TYR A 122 4.03 -2.90 8.91
C TYR A 122 4.94 -1.70 9.16
N SER A 123 5.50 -1.62 10.35
CA SER A 123 6.42 -0.57 10.76
C SER A 123 7.53 -1.12 11.65
N LYS A 124 8.78 -1.05 11.19
CA LYS A 124 9.98 -1.42 11.98
C LYS A 124 9.87 -2.78 12.70
N GLY A 125 9.38 -3.80 12.00
CA GLY A 125 9.22 -5.15 12.56
C GLY A 125 7.92 -5.37 13.34
N THR A 126 7.14 -4.33 13.57
CA THR A 126 5.82 -4.39 14.21
C THR A 126 4.72 -4.43 13.16
N LEU A 127 3.70 -5.23 13.40
CA LEU A 127 2.55 -5.36 12.52
C LEU A 127 1.28 -4.96 13.25
N LYS A 128 0.48 -4.12 12.62
CA LYS A 128 -0.87 -3.76 13.04
C LYS A 128 -1.85 -4.12 11.94
N HIS A 129 -3.08 -4.41 12.31
CA HIS A 129 -4.14 -4.74 11.36
C HIS A 129 -5.48 -4.20 11.85
N THR A 130 -6.40 -3.99 10.93
CA THR A 130 -7.81 -3.70 11.26
C THR A 130 -8.58 -5.00 11.46
N GLY A 131 -9.81 -4.90 11.95
CA GLY A 131 -10.81 -5.93 11.71
C GLY A 131 -11.13 -6.06 10.22
N ILE A 132 -11.94 -7.06 9.88
CA ILE A 132 -12.48 -7.23 8.53
C ILE A 132 -13.83 -6.52 8.47
N TYR A 133 -13.96 -5.62 7.50
CA TYR A 133 -15.19 -4.89 7.23
C TYR A 133 -15.96 -5.57 6.10
N ASP A 134 -17.24 -5.77 6.34
CA ASP A 134 -18.16 -6.35 5.37
C ASP A 134 -18.90 -5.21 4.66
N ILE A 135 -18.50 -4.93 3.43
CA ILE A 135 -19.05 -3.83 2.61
C ILE A 135 -20.05 -4.41 1.62
N VAL A 136 -21.30 -4.35 2.01
CA VAL A 136 -22.44 -4.74 1.16
C VAL A 136 -23.04 -3.52 0.47
N HIS A 137 -23.61 -3.71 -0.72
CA HIS A 137 -24.22 -2.63 -1.51
C HIS A 137 -23.26 -1.52 -1.96
N GLU A 138 -22.02 -1.88 -2.26
CA GLU A 138 -21.06 -0.95 -2.86
C GLU A 138 -21.61 -0.42 -4.19
N VAL A 139 -21.75 0.91 -4.30
CA VAL A 139 -22.29 1.57 -5.49
C VAL A 139 -21.20 1.85 -6.50
N ASP A 140 -20.05 2.35 -6.04
CA ASP A 140 -18.88 2.62 -6.87
C ASP A 140 -17.63 2.53 -6.00
N ARG A 141 -16.62 1.84 -6.50
CA ARG A 141 -15.33 1.66 -5.83
C ARG A 141 -14.19 2.45 -6.47
N VAL A 142 -14.50 3.24 -7.50
CA VAL A 142 -13.48 4.07 -8.15
C VAL A 142 -13.01 5.14 -7.16
N GLY A 143 -11.69 5.21 -6.96
CA GLY A 143 -11.09 6.13 -5.99
C GLY A 143 -11.00 5.61 -4.55
N ALA A 144 -11.47 4.39 -4.24
CA ALA A 144 -11.34 3.83 -2.88
C ALA A 144 -9.87 3.76 -2.42
N GLY A 145 -8.94 3.33 -3.30
CA GLY A 145 -7.51 3.36 -3.02
C GLY A 145 -6.99 4.77 -2.76
N ASP A 146 -7.39 5.75 -3.58
CA ASP A 146 -7.01 7.15 -3.39
C ASP A 146 -7.56 7.71 -2.07
N ALA A 147 -8.79 7.32 -1.70
CA ALA A 147 -9.40 7.69 -0.41
C ALA A 147 -8.65 7.06 0.76
N PHE A 148 -8.22 5.79 0.65
CA PHE A 148 -7.36 5.15 1.64
C PHE A 148 -6.06 5.94 1.83
N VAL A 149 -5.37 6.28 0.73
CA VAL A 149 -4.12 7.05 0.76
C VAL A 149 -4.34 8.43 1.39
N GLY A 150 -5.42 9.12 1.02
CA GLY A 150 -5.80 10.40 1.63
C GLY A 150 -6.03 10.27 3.14
N GLY A 151 -6.78 9.27 3.56
CA GLY A 151 -7.03 8.94 4.97
C GLY A 151 -5.76 8.56 5.72
N MET A 152 -4.87 7.80 5.09
CA MET A 152 -3.56 7.46 5.63
C MET A 152 -2.69 8.70 5.88
N ILE A 153 -2.56 9.58 4.90
CA ILE A 153 -1.79 10.83 5.01
C ILE A 153 -2.36 11.70 6.12
N TYR A 154 -3.68 11.89 6.14
CA TYR A 154 -4.36 12.63 7.20
C TYR A 154 -4.08 12.01 8.58
N GLY A 155 -4.18 10.69 8.71
CA GLY A 155 -3.94 9.99 9.96
C GLY A 155 -2.50 10.12 10.44
N LEU A 156 -1.52 10.01 9.54
CA LEU A 156 -0.09 10.18 9.87
C LEU A 156 0.22 11.59 10.39
N LEU A 157 -0.45 12.61 9.87
CA LEU A 157 -0.28 14.00 10.29
C LEU A 157 -1.03 14.31 11.60
N THR A 158 -2.21 13.71 11.77
CA THR A 158 -3.10 14.03 12.91
C THR A 158 -2.86 13.14 14.13
N TYR A 159 -2.43 11.90 13.89
CA TYR A 159 -2.20 10.88 14.94
C TYR A 159 -0.78 10.30 14.85
N PRO A 160 0.29 11.12 14.92
CA PRO A 160 1.66 10.69 14.61
C PRO A 160 2.13 9.51 15.49
N ASP A 161 1.62 9.39 16.72
CA ASP A 161 1.99 8.34 17.67
C ASP A 161 0.96 7.19 17.75
N ASN A 162 -0.05 7.20 16.90
CA ASN A 162 -1.12 6.19 16.93
C ASN A 162 -1.35 5.56 15.56
N ASP A 163 -0.45 4.66 15.19
CA ASP A 163 -0.50 3.91 13.94
C ASP A 163 -1.79 3.09 13.76
N GLN A 164 -2.36 2.56 14.86
CA GLN A 164 -3.61 1.81 14.80
C GLN A 164 -4.78 2.71 14.37
N LYS A 165 -4.88 3.89 14.96
CA LYS A 165 -5.92 4.86 14.62
C LYS A 165 -5.75 5.37 13.19
N THR A 166 -4.51 5.61 12.75
CA THR A 166 -4.20 5.97 11.36
C THR A 166 -4.69 4.90 10.39
N LEU A 167 -4.39 3.62 10.69
CA LEU A 167 -4.78 2.51 9.83
C LEU A 167 -6.29 2.33 9.74
N GLU A 168 -6.98 2.41 10.88
CA GLU A 168 -8.45 2.32 10.94
C GLU A 168 -9.13 3.48 10.21
N PHE A 169 -8.60 4.70 10.37
CA PHE A 169 -9.11 5.87 9.67
C PHE A 169 -8.92 5.75 8.15
N ALA A 170 -7.75 5.29 7.71
CA ALA A 170 -7.46 5.07 6.29
C ALA A 170 -8.43 4.06 5.66
N LEU A 171 -8.66 2.91 6.34
CA LEU A 171 -9.60 1.90 5.85
C LEU A 171 -11.04 2.42 5.83
N ALA A 172 -11.47 3.14 6.87
CA ALA A 172 -12.80 3.72 6.92
C ALA A 172 -13.04 4.77 5.83
N ALA A 173 -12.00 5.49 5.39
CA ALA A 173 -12.10 6.44 4.30
C ALA A 173 -12.25 5.76 2.92
N SER A 174 -11.84 4.50 2.78
CA SER A 174 -11.92 3.73 1.53
C SER A 174 -13.15 2.84 1.41
N ALA A 175 -13.94 2.70 2.50
CA ALA A 175 -15.06 1.78 2.61
C ALA A 175 -16.36 2.30 1.96
#